data_69d4d8713094fe84abef5b18ed08f5a3
#
_entry.id   69d4d8713094fe84abef5b18ed08f5a3
#
_cell.length_a   1.000
_cell.length_b   1.000
_cell.length_c   1.000
_cell.angle_alpha   90.00
_cell.angle_beta   90.00
_cell.angle_gamma   90.00
#
_symmetry.space_group_name_H-M   'P 1'
#
loop_
_entity.id
_entity.type
_entity.pdbx_description
1 polymer ?
#
loop_
_entity_poly.entity_id
_entity_poly.type
_entity_poly.pdbx_seq_one_letter_code
_entity_poly.pdbx_strand_id
1 'polypeptide(L)'
;MANELKINRLPAKTWNWLHVNETKLEWDLEQTQWQAEETIFAAAGEQKAPVRLSIAGEQAYNGKRVHLRAEENSSMTVLMDLRTAAHLAVHTEIQAESNGKIRLIQIQYTGEQSVLYSDIQGVCGAGGQIELIQIFLGRGDVYADCTVNLVGDGSDFQADMGYLAQKTQKLDMNTVVNHIGKKTTSRIQADGALKDSAEKLFRGTIDFKQGASESEGNEQENVILLGEDIVNRTVPLILCAEESVVGNHGATIGELDDDLLFYFESRGIDRKTAENMMARAALDRLIRLIDDETVRETAERQLEEVLVS
;
A
#
# COMPACT_ATOMS: atom_id res chain seq x y z
N MET A 1 11.27 18.08 21.09
CA MET A 1 10.67 18.82 19.96
C MET A 1 10.41 17.79 18.87
N ALA A 2 9.20 17.72 18.34
CA ALA A 2 8.92 16.84 17.21
C ALA A 2 9.88 17.14 16.06
N ASN A 3 10.52 16.11 15.52
CA ASN A 3 11.39 16.25 14.36
C ASN A 3 10.55 16.11 13.10
N GLU A 4 10.73 17.02 12.16
CA GLU A 4 10.12 16.90 10.83
C GLU A 4 10.84 15.80 10.04
N LEU A 5 10.16 14.69 9.78
CA LEU A 5 10.63 13.62 8.93
C LEU A 5 10.19 13.89 7.48
N LYS A 6 11.09 13.69 6.53
CA LYS A 6 10.76 13.72 5.11
C LYS A 6 10.62 12.30 4.61
N ILE A 7 9.41 11.92 4.31
CA ILE A 7 9.01 10.58 3.86
C ILE A 7 8.41 10.61 2.45
N ASN A 8 8.11 9.47 1.89
CA ASN A 8 7.41 9.32 0.60
C ASN A 8 8.05 10.16 -0.51
N ARG A 9 9.36 10.02 -0.65
CA ARG A 9 10.14 10.84 -1.60
C ARG A 9 10.10 10.26 -2.99
N LEU A 10 9.81 11.12 -3.98
CA LEU A 10 10.01 10.76 -5.38
C LEU A 10 11.49 10.61 -5.70
N PRO A 11 11.92 9.57 -6.43
CA PRO A 11 13.32 9.41 -6.86
C PRO A 11 13.76 10.49 -7.85
N ALA A 12 12.83 11.04 -8.62
CA ALA A 12 13.05 12.19 -9.49
C ALA A 12 12.05 13.30 -9.15
N LYS A 13 12.58 14.49 -8.86
CA LYS A 13 11.74 15.63 -8.48
C LYS A 13 10.92 16.15 -9.65
N THR A 14 9.65 16.38 -9.41
CA THR A 14 8.74 17.11 -10.29
C THR A 14 8.69 18.59 -9.89
N TRP A 15 7.70 19.34 -10.36
CA TRP A 15 7.56 20.76 -10.02
C TRP A 15 7.26 20.98 -8.53
N ASN A 16 8.13 21.72 -7.85
CA ASN A 16 8.07 21.95 -6.40
C ASN A 16 6.77 22.62 -5.94
N TRP A 17 6.12 23.42 -6.77
CA TRP A 17 4.88 24.11 -6.41
C TRP A 17 3.66 23.17 -6.23
N LEU A 18 3.75 21.93 -6.76
CA LEU A 18 2.72 20.91 -6.56
C LEU A 18 2.77 20.26 -5.17
N HIS A 19 3.88 20.43 -4.45
CA HIS A 19 4.12 19.81 -3.13
C HIS A 19 3.94 18.28 -3.11
N VAL A 20 4.37 17.61 -4.19
CA VAL A 20 4.24 16.15 -4.34
C VAL A 20 5.56 15.39 -4.25
N ASN A 21 6.70 16.10 -4.17
CA ASN A 21 8.02 15.47 -4.22
C ASN A 21 8.40 14.69 -2.96
N GLU A 22 7.87 15.09 -1.83
CA GLU A 22 8.07 14.48 -0.51
C GLU A 22 6.93 14.90 0.41
N THR A 23 6.73 14.13 1.47
CA THR A 23 5.80 14.50 2.54
C THR A 23 6.57 14.78 3.82
N LYS A 24 6.13 15.79 4.56
CA LYS A 24 6.65 16.16 5.85
C LYS A 24 5.75 15.59 6.93
N LEU A 25 6.30 14.68 7.73
CA LEU A 25 5.61 14.07 8.84
C LEU A 25 6.23 14.59 10.15
N GLU A 26 5.43 15.17 11.01
CA GLU A 26 5.83 15.50 12.38
C GLU A 26 5.83 14.23 13.22
N TRP A 27 7.01 13.83 13.67
CA TRP A 27 7.19 12.62 14.45
C TRP A 27 8.22 12.81 15.55
N ASP A 28 7.91 12.37 16.76
CA ASP A 28 8.87 12.38 17.86
C ASP A 28 9.60 11.04 17.97
N LEU A 29 10.75 10.95 17.29
CA LEU A 29 11.59 9.75 17.30
C LEU A 29 12.16 9.43 18.70
N GLU A 30 12.42 10.45 19.53
CA GLU A 30 12.99 10.26 20.88
C GLU A 30 11.98 9.65 21.84
N GLN A 31 10.69 9.98 21.65
CA GLN A 31 9.60 9.40 22.43
C GLN A 31 9.07 8.09 21.85
N THR A 32 9.53 7.67 20.67
CA THR A 32 9.04 6.44 20.04
C THR A 32 9.46 5.22 20.85
N GLN A 33 8.48 4.48 21.33
CA GLN A 33 8.66 3.22 22.05
C GLN A 33 8.77 2.07 21.03
N TRP A 34 10.01 1.63 20.79
CA TRP A 34 10.27 0.52 19.89
C TRP A 34 9.98 -0.81 20.57
N GLN A 35 9.07 -1.58 19.99
CA GLN A 35 8.79 -2.97 20.37
C GLN A 35 9.96 -3.87 19.97
N ALA A 36 10.05 -5.07 20.56
CA ALA A 36 11.04 -6.06 20.16
C ALA A 36 10.97 -6.32 18.65
N GLU A 37 12.12 -6.39 18.02
CA GLU A 37 12.25 -6.69 16.61
C GLU A 37 11.74 -8.09 16.30
N GLU A 38 11.11 -8.27 15.14
CA GLU A 38 10.53 -9.56 14.72
C GLU A 38 11.22 -10.03 13.45
N THR A 39 11.68 -11.27 13.43
CA THR A 39 12.24 -11.87 12.23
C THR A 39 11.47 -13.13 11.87
N ILE A 40 10.92 -13.17 10.66
CA ILE A 40 10.25 -14.32 10.08
C ILE A 40 11.11 -14.83 8.93
N PHE A 41 11.48 -16.09 9.03
CA PHE A 41 12.44 -16.71 8.17
C PHE A 41 11.90 -18.02 7.60
N ALA A 42 12.03 -18.24 6.29
CA ALA A 42 11.81 -19.51 5.61
C ALA A 42 13.14 -20.02 5.10
N ALA A 43 13.57 -21.21 5.59
CA ALA A 43 14.82 -21.83 5.17
C ALA A 43 14.76 -22.32 3.72
N ALA A 44 15.91 -22.55 3.11
CA ALA A 44 16.00 -23.00 1.72
C ALA A 44 15.12 -24.23 1.46
N GLY A 45 14.26 -24.15 0.45
CA GLY A 45 13.28 -25.17 0.08
C GLY A 45 12.06 -25.29 1.01
N GLU A 46 11.97 -24.52 2.10
CA GLU A 46 10.82 -24.54 3.02
C GLU A 46 9.59 -23.88 2.40
N GLN A 47 8.44 -24.56 2.51
CA GLN A 47 7.12 -23.95 2.28
C GLN A 47 6.53 -23.63 3.66
N LYS A 48 6.78 -22.43 4.15
CA LYS A 48 6.42 -22.05 5.51
C LYS A 48 4.92 -21.84 5.66
N ALA A 49 4.35 -22.39 6.72
CA ALA A 49 2.96 -22.12 7.08
C ALA A 49 2.73 -20.62 7.30
N PRO A 50 1.54 -20.09 6.96
CA PRO A 50 1.23 -18.67 7.14
C PRO A 50 1.47 -18.19 8.57
N VAL A 51 2.15 -17.04 8.70
CA VAL A 51 2.44 -16.41 9.98
C VAL A 51 1.54 -15.19 10.16
N ARG A 52 0.95 -15.04 11.34
CA ARG A 52 0.12 -13.89 11.69
C ARG A 52 0.84 -13.01 12.71
N LEU A 53 0.91 -11.71 12.43
CA LEU A 53 1.42 -10.69 13.32
C LEU A 53 0.33 -9.66 13.60
N SER A 54 0.06 -9.42 14.89
CA SER A 54 -0.77 -8.29 15.31
C SER A 54 0.13 -7.24 15.94
N ILE A 55 0.15 -6.06 15.35
CA ILE A 55 0.98 -4.93 15.80
C ILE A 55 0.04 -3.80 16.21
N ALA A 56 0.08 -3.44 17.48
CA ALA A 56 -0.73 -2.37 18.03
C ALA A 56 0.15 -1.31 18.70
N GLY A 57 -0.33 -0.06 18.66
CA GLY A 57 0.28 1.06 19.37
C GLY A 57 -0.48 1.35 20.67
N GLU A 58 0.16 1.22 21.82
CA GLU A 58 -0.45 1.48 23.14
C GLU A 58 0.03 2.80 23.76
N GLN A 59 1.17 3.31 23.30
CA GLN A 59 1.77 4.56 23.77
C GLN A 59 1.50 5.70 22.77
N ALA A 60 1.85 6.93 23.13
CA ALA A 60 1.67 8.08 22.22
C ALA A 60 2.41 7.89 20.89
N TYR A 61 3.66 7.38 20.95
CA TYR A 61 4.47 7.05 19.78
C TYR A 61 5.00 5.62 19.92
N ASN A 62 4.71 4.79 18.94
CA ASN A 62 5.08 3.38 18.93
C ASN A 62 5.86 3.05 17.65
N GLY A 63 6.77 2.08 17.77
CA GLY A 63 7.55 1.59 16.64
C GLY A 63 7.69 0.07 16.63
N LYS A 64 7.71 -0.54 15.46
CA LYS A 64 8.00 -1.96 15.25
C LYS A 64 8.90 -2.14 14.03
N ARG A 65 9.90 -3.02 14.16
CA ARG A 65 10.69 -3.50 13.02
C ARG A 65 10.39 -4.95 12.76
N VAL A 66 10.24 -5.29 11.48
CA VAL A 66 9.94 -6.65 11.03
C VAL A 66 10.87 -6.99 9.86
N HIS A 67 11.52 -8.15 9.94
CA HIS A 67 12.37 -8.68 8.89
C HIS A 67 11.76 -9.96 8.34
N LEU A 68 11.51 -9.98 7.03
CA LEU A 68 10.98 -11.12 6.31
C LEU A 68 12.05 -11.62 5.34
N ARG A 69 12.48 -12.88 5.50
CA ARG A 69 13.48 -13.46 4.62
C ARG A 69 13.06 -14.85 4.14
N ALA A 70 12.95 -15.00 2.83
CA ALA A 70 12.78 -16.28 2.15
C ALA A 70 14.10 -16.66 1.46
N GLU A 71 14.73 -17.74 1.88
CA GLU A 71 15.92 -18.28 1.24
C GLU A 71 15.60 -18.96 -0.08
N GLU A 72 16.63 -19.50 -0.72
CA GLU A 72 16.53 -20.11 -2.05
C GLU A 72 15.41 -21.16 -2.14
N ASN A 73 14.54 -21.04 -3.15
CA ASN A 73 13.43 -21.95 -3.42
C ASN A 73 12.42 -22.11 -2.26
N SER A 74 12.37 -21.17 -1.33
CA SER A 74 11.42 -21.18 -0.21
C SER A 74 10.22 -20.28 -0.46
N SER A 75 9.16 -20.44 0.35
CA SER A 75 8.01 -19.51 0.31
C SER A 75 7.44 -19.27 1.70
N MET A 76 6.87 -18.06 1.89
CA MET A 76 6.10 -17.71 3.08
C MET A 76 4.97 -16.75 2.76
N THR A 77 3.92 -16.83 3.58
CA THR A 77 2.86 -15.82 3.65
C THR A 77 2.84 -15.21 5.05
N VAL A 78 2.86 -13.89 5.13
CA VAL A 78 2.79 -13.15 6.39
C VAL A 78 1.57 -12.24 6.37
N LEU A 79 0.74 -12.36 7.39
CA LEU A 79 -0.45 -11.52 7.59
C LEU A 79 -0.16 -10.56 8.75
N MET A 80 -0.15 -9.28 8.47
CA MET A 80 0.03 -8.22 9.46
C MET A 80 -1.28 -7.48 9.68
N ASP A 81 -1.79 -7.51 10.90
CA ASP A 81 -2.91 -6.69 11.36
C ASP A 81 -2.32 -5.51 12.15
N LEU A 82 -2.34 -4.32 11.53
CA LEU A 82 -1.79 -3.08 12.08
C LEU A 82 -2.93 -2.22 12.63
N ARG A 83 -2.95 -2.02 13.95
CA ARG A 83 -4.01 -1.25 14.61
C ARG A 83 -3.42 -0.15 15.47
N THR A 84 -3.91 1.06 15.29
CA THR A 84 -3.49 2.15 16.18
C THR A 84 -4.60 3.15 16.44
N ALA A 85 -4.68 3.59 17.69
CA ALA A 85 -5.42 4.75 18.13
C ALA A 85 -4.48 5.92 18.53
N ALA A 86 -3.17 5.76 18.24
CA ALA A 86 -2.11 6.71 18.53
C ALA A 86 -1.16 6.81 17.31
N HIS A 87 0.14 7.09 17.52
CA HIS A 87 1.12 7.11 16.45
C HIS A 87 1.86 5.76 16.39
N LEU A 88 1.86 5.11 15.22
CA LEU A 88 2.55 3.84 15.01
C LEU A 88 3.42 3.90 13.75
N ALA A 89 4.71 3.63 13.90
CA ALA A 89 5.65 3.42 12.79
C ALA A 89 5.98 1.93 12.66
N VAL A 90 5.85 1.38 11.44
CA VAL A 90 6.22 -0.01 11.15
C VAL A 90 7.21 -0.02 10.00
N HIS A 91 8.44 -0.48 10.28
CA HIS A 91 9.47 -0.69 9.27
C HIS A 91 9.56 -2.17 8.94
N THR A 92 9.38 -2.51 7.67
CA THR A 92 9.42 -3.90 7.20
C THR A 92 10.51 -4.05 6.15
N GLU A 93 11.49 -4.90 6.41
CA GLU A 93 12.50 -5.30 5.44
C GLU A 93 12.13 -6.66 4.85
N ILE A 94 12.16 -6.78 3.53
CA ILE A 94 11.78 -7.98 2.80
C ILE A 94 12.94 -8.43 1.91
N GLN A 95 13.38 -9.66 2.08
CA GLN A 95 14.41 -10.28 1.25
C GLN A 95 13.93 -11.60 0.68
N ALA A 96 13.62 -11.63 -0.62
CA ALA A 96 13.35 -12.85 -1.37
C ALA A 96 14.63 -13.22 -2.14
N GLU A 97 15.29 -14.33 -1.74
CA GLU A 97 16.49 -14.83 -2.42
C GLU A 97 16.12 -15.55 -3.72
N SER A 98 17.06 -16.25 -4.36
CA SER A 98 16.82 -16.92 -5.65
C SER A 98 15.61 -17.85 -5.59
N ASN A 99 14.61 -17.58 -6.44
CA ASN A 99 13.30 -18.27 -6.46
C ASN A 99 12.55 -18.23 -5.09
N GLY A 100 12.99 -17.43 -4.14
CA GLY A 100 12.29 -17.20 -2.87
C GLY A 100 11.00 -16.41 -3.09
N LYS A 101 9.92 -16.73 -2.36
CA LYS A 101 8.63 -16.10 -2.51
C LYS A 101 8.12 -15.59 -1.17
N ILE A 102 7.77 -14.30 -1.13
CA ILE A 102 7.17 -13.67 0.05
C ILE A 102 5.86 -13.01 -0.34
N ARG A 103 4.78 -13.43 0.29
CA ARG A 103 3.49 -12.76 0.23
C ARG A 103 3.24 -12.05 1.55
N LEU A 104 3.19 -10.73 1.52
CA LEU A 104 2.86 -9.89 2.67
C LEU A 104 1.47 -9.30 2.51
N ILE A 105 0.59 -9.57 3.46
CA ILE A 105 -0.75 -9.01 3.53
C ILE A 105 -0.80 -8.10 4.76
N GLN A 106 -0.99 -6.79 4.55
CA GLN A 106 -1.14 -5.81 5.61
C GLN A 106 -2.56 -5.24 5.62
N ILE A 107 -3.27 -5.43 6.74
CA ILE A 107 -4.53 -4.76 7.00
C ILE A 107 -4.24 -3.66 8.01
N GLN A 108 -4.51 -2.42 7.63
CA GLN A 108 -4.18 -1.23 8.41
C GLN A 108 -5.49 -0.59 8.88
N TYR A 109 -5.67 -0.50 10.18
CA TYR A 109 -6.84 0.13 10.79
C TYR A 109 -6.41 1.24 11.74
N THR A 110 -6.76 2.48 11.38
CA THR A 110 -6.38 3.68 12.12
C THR A 110 -7.59 4.28 12.83
N GLY A 111 -7.45 4.58 14.11
CA GLY A 111 -8.45 5.33 14.89
C GLY A 111 -8.46 6.82 14.51
N GLU A 112 -9.48 7.56 14.95
CA GLU A 112 -9.51 9.02 14.77
C GLU A 112 -8.29 9.66 15.43
N GLN A 113 -7.70 10.68 14.79
CA GLN A 113 -6.51 11.41 15.25
C GLN A 113 -5.23 10.56 15.42
N SER A 114 -5.26 9.30 14.97
CA SER A 114 -4.05 8.48 14.93
C SER A 114 -3.26 8.70 13.64
N VAL A 115 -1.97 8.33 13.68
CA VAL A 115 -1.08 8.36 12.52
C VAL A 115 -0.40 7.02 12.38
N LEU A 116 -0.49 6.41 11.22
CA LEU A 116 0.26 5.22 10.85
C LEU A 116 1.29 5.57 9.78
N TYR A 117 2.55 5.27 10.07
CA TYR A 117 3.63 5.30 9.07
C TYR A 117 4.12 3.87 8.82
N SER A 118 3.91 3.37 7.61
CA SER A 118 4.37 2.04 7.17
C SER A 118 5.43 2.21 6.09
N ASP A 119 6.66 1.76 6.37
CA ASP A 119 7.79 1.78 5.45
C ASP A 119 8.21 0.34 5.11
N ILE A 120 8.26 0.02 3.83
CA ILE A 120 8.63 -1.30 3.30
C ILE A 120 9.83 -1.15 2.38
N GLN A 121 10.89 -1.92 2.67
CA GLN A 121 12.09 -2.00 1.84
C GLN A 121 12.27 -3.44 1.36
N GLY A 122 12.16 -3.68 0.06
CA GLY A 122 12.20 -5.01 -0.54
C GLY A 122 13.40 -5.22 -1.46
N VAL A 123 13.94 -6.43 -1.46
CA VAL A 123 14.97 -6.89 -2.40
C VAL A 123 14.60 -8.26 -2.94
N CYS A 124 14.57 -8.40 -4.28
CA CYS A 124 14.33 -9.66 -4.98
C CYS A 124 15.59 -10.15 -5.69
N GLY A 125 16.05 -11.34 -5.35
CA GLY A 125 17.07 -12.10 -6.06
C GLY A 125 16.55 -12.73 -7.37
N ALA A 126 17.38 -13.50 -8.05
CA ALA A 126 17.03 -14.11 -9.34
C ALA A 126 15.78 -15.01 -9.24
N GLY A 127 14.76 -14.74 -10.07
CA GLY A 127 13.47 -15.43 -10.01
C GLY A 127 12.70 -15.26 -8.71
N GLY A 128 13.18 -14.41 -7.79
CA GLY A 128 12.52 -14.09 -6.52
C GLY A 128 11.21 -13.32 -6.74
N GLN A 129 10.25 -13.48 -5.83
CA GLN A 129 8.93 -12.88 -5.94
C GLN A 129 8.51 -12.22 -4.62
N ILE A 130 8.04 -10.98 -4.68
CA ILE A 130 7.36 -10.30 -3.57
C ILE A 130 5.96 -9.92 -4.03
N GLU A 131 4.96 -10.40 -3.32
CA GLU A 131 3.56 -9.99 -3.45
C GLU A 131 3.16 -9.21 -2.20
N LEU A 132 2.70 -7.97 -2.39
CA LEU A 132 2.25 -7.07 -1.35
C LEU A 132 0.75 -6.78 -1.52
N ILE A 133 -0.05 -7.08 -0.50
CA ILE A 133 -1.46 -6.70 -0.44
C ILE A 133 -1.61 -5.75 0.75
N GLN A 134 -2.07 -4.53 0.49
CA GLN A 134 -2.31 -3.53 1.54
C GLN A 134 -3.77 -3.07 1.51
N ILE A 135 -4.42 -3.10 2.66
CA ILE A 135 -5.79 -2.61 2.82
C ILE A 135 -5.80 -1.52 3.89
N PHE A 136 -6.11 -0.30 3.46
CA PHE A 136 -6.12 0.90 4.29
C PHE A 136 -7.55 1.21 4.72
N LEU A 137 -7.84 1.03 6.01
CA LEU A 137 -9.13 1.27 6.62
C LEU A 137 -8.97 2.19 7.84
N GLY A 138 -10.09 2.75 8.30
CA GLY A 138 -10.09 3.59 9.50
C GLY A 138 -10.27 5.07 9.19
N ARG A 139 -9.81 5.95 10.09
CA ARG A 139 -10.08 7.40 10.05
C ARG A 139 -8.89 8.28 10.40
N GLY A 140 -7.79 7.69 10.86
CA GLY A 140 -6.54 8.38 11.12
C GLY A 140 -5.70 8.50 9.85
N ASP A 141 -4.71 9.37 9.88
CA ASP A 141 -3.82 9.61 8.75
C ASP A 141 -2.89 8.41 8.52
N VAL A 142 -2.67 8.07 7.25
CA VAL A 142 -1.78 6.99 6.84
C VAL A 142 -0.75 7.51 5.86
N TYR A 143 0.50 7.16 6.14
CA TYR A 143 1.65 7.39 5.27
C TYR A 143 2.30 6.03 4.99
N ALA A 144 2.24 5.60 3.72
CA ALA A 144 2.77 4.31 3.29
C ALA A 144 3.90 4.54 2.28
N ASP A 145 5.09 4.07 2.59
CA ASP A 145 6.25 4.10 1.71
C ASP A 145 6.67 2.66 1.38
N CYS A 146 6.90 2.37 0.12
CA CYS A 146 7.35 1.07 -0.35
C CYS A 146 8.40 1.23 -1.44
N THR A 147 9.59 0.69 -1.21
CA THR A 147 10.63 0.62 -2.24
C THR A 147 11.08 -0.81 -2.44
N VAL A 148 11.01 -1.31 -3.67
CA VAL A 148 11.45 -2.66 -4.01
C VAL A 148 12.51 -2.63 -5.10
N ASN A 149 13.61 -3.33 -4.87
CA ASN A 149 14.71 -3.49 -5.79
C ASN A 149 14.67 -4.89 -6.42
N LEU A 150 14.38 -4.98 -7.70
CA LEU A 150 14.41 -6.19 -8.51
C LEU A 150 15.84 -6.40 -9.03
N VAL A 151 16.71 -6.96 -8.18
CA VAL A 151 18.15 -7.03 -8.46
C VAL A 151 18.53 -8.27 -9.28
N GLY A 152 17.77 -9.35 -9.15
CA GLY A 152 18.04 -10.59 -9.87
C GLY A 152 17.25 -10.70 -11.17
N ASP A 153 17.83 -11.39 -12.16
CA ASP A 153 17.16 -11.64 -13.42
C ASP A 153 15.85 -12.42 -13.22
N GLY A 154 14.77 -12.00 -13.89
CA GLY A 154 13.46 -12.64 -13.81
C GLY A 154 12.75 -12.47 -12.47
N SER A 155 13.18 -11.54 -11.60
CA SER A 155 12.48 -11.25 -10.36
C SER A 155 11.17 -10.50 -10.61
N ASP A 156 10.20 -10.68 -9.70
CA ASP A 156 8.83 -10.17 -9.84
C ASP A 156 8.38 -9.43 -8.57
N PHE A 157 7.66 -8.32 -8.76
CA PHE A 157 6.98 -7.59 -7.70
C PHE A 157 5.54 -7.29 -8.08
N GLN A 158 4.61 -7.63 -7.20
CA GLN A 158 3.21 -7.28 -7.35
C GLN A 158 2.72 -6.56 -6.10
N ALA A 159 2.07 -5.41 -6.29
CA ALA A 159 1.40 -4.67 -5.22
C ALA A 159 -0.07 -4.46 -5.55
N ASP A 160 -0.94 -4.90 -4.66
CA ASP A 160 -2.37 -4.64 -4.69
C ASP A 160 -2.74 -3.81 -3.46
N MET A 161 -3.17 -2.57 -3.68
CA MET A 161 -3.54 -1.62 -2.63
C MET A 161 -5.03 -1.31 -2.69
N GLY A 162 -5.72 -1.42 -1.56
CA GLY A 162 -7.13 -1.05 -1.43
C GLY A 162 -7.32 -0.01 -0.33
N TYR A 163 -8.09 1.03 -0.58
CA TYR A 163 -8.29 2.08 0.40
C TYR A 163 -9.70 2.64 0.42
N LEU A 164 -10.14 2.99 1.62
CA LEU A 164 -11.29 3.85 1.86
C LEU A 164 -10.84 4.99 2.77
N ALA A 165 -10.69 6.18 2.21
CA ALA A 165 -10.41 7.38 2.97
C ALA A 165 -11.66 8.27 3.08
N GLN A 166 -11.91 8.83 4.26
CA GLN A 166 -13.12 9.55 4.57
C GLN A 166 -12.91 10.68 5.59
N LYS A 167 -13.89 11.52 5.77
CA LYS A 167 -13.81 12.73 6.61
C LYS A 167 -12.66 13.63 6.16
N THR A 168 -11.72 13.93 7.04
CA THR A 168 -10.53 14.76 6.75
C THR A 168 -9.25 13.96 6.74
N GLN A 169 -9.36 12.64 6.57
CA GLN A 169 -8.22 11.71 6.57
C GLN A 169 -7.24 12.04 5.44
N LYS A 170 -5.95 11.96 5.75
CA LYS A 170 -4.87 12.01 4.77
C LYS A 170 -4.33 10.61 4.51
N LEU A 171 -4.34 10.22 3.25
CA LEU A 171 -3.75 8.99 2.76
C LEU A 171 -2.63 9.33 1.78
N ASP A 172 -1.40 9.14 2.19
CA ASP A 172 -0.21 9.42 1.38
C ASP A 172 0.54 8.12 1.11
N MET A 173 0.51 7.66 -0.13
CA MET A 173 1.11 6.40 -0.58
C MET A 173 2.21 6.67 -1.59
N ASN A 174 3.34 5.99 -1.44
CA ASN A 174 4.45 6.02 -2.37
C ASN A 174 4.95 4.59 -2.64
N THR A 175 5.03 4.20 -3.89
CA THR A 175 5.58 2.90 -4.29
C THR A 175 6.63 3.10 -5.37
N VAL A 176 7.84 2.65 -5.11
CA VAL A 176 8.97 2.74 -6.03
C VAL A 176 9.46 1.34 -6.36
N VAL A 177 9.49 0.98 -7.63
CA VAL A 177 10.06 -0.27 -8.11
C VAL A 177 11.26 -0.01 -8.99
N ASN A 178 12.43 -0.43 -8.53
CA ASN A 178 13.67 -0.34 -9.28
C ASN A 178 13.93 -1.65 -10.03
N HIS A 179 13.81 -1.64 -11.35
CA HIS A 179 14.21 -2.74 -12.23
C HIS A 179 15.71 -2.66 -12.49
N ILE A 180 16.47 -3.61 -11.94
CA ILE A 180 17.95 -3.64 -11.99
C ILE A 180 18.43 -4.86 -12.78
N GLY A 181 17.87 -6.03 -12.50
CA GLY A 181 18.07 -7.27 -13.25
C GLY A 181 17.35 -7.25 -14.60
N LYS A 182 17.63 -8.21 -15.45
CA LYS A 182 16.97 -8.41 -16.75
C LYS A 182 15.68 -9.19 -16.60
N LYS A 183 14.72 -8.96 -17.51
CA LYS A 183 13.44 -9.71 -17.56
C LYS A 183 12.65 -9.63 -16.25
N THR A 184 12.82 -8.54 -15.54
CA THR A 184 12.10 -8.30 -14.30
C THR A 184 10.70 -7.79 -14.57
N THR A 185 9.75 -8.15 -13.73
CA THR A 185 8.36 -7.72 -13.90
C THR A 185 7.84 -7.00 -12.66
N SER A 186 6.99 -5.99 -12.88
CA SER A 186 6.27 -5.34 -11.78
C SER A 186 4.84 -4.98 -12.16
N ARG A 187 3.94 -5.11 -11.18
CA ARG A 187 2.56 -4.64 -11.28
C ARG A 187 2.17 -3.91 -9.99
N ILE A 188 1.74 -2.67 -10.15
CA ILE A 188 1.21 -1.85 -9.07
C ILE A 188 -0.27 -1.57 -9.39
N GLN A 189 -1.17 -2.01 -8.52
CA GLN A 189 -2.60 -1.79 -8.64
C GLN A 189 -3.11 -1.10 -7.38
N ALA A 190 -3.75 0.07 -7.54
CA ALA A 190 -4.39 0.79 -6.45
C ALA A 190 -5.88 0.99 -6.75
N ASP A 191 -6.75 0.45 -5.91
CA ASP A 191 -8.20 0.56 -6.06
C ASP A 191 -8.78 1.17 -4.77
N GLY A 192 -9.63 2.21 -4.88
CA GLY A 192 -10.17 2.79 -3.68
C GLY A 192 -11.31 3.76 -3.86
N ALA A 193 -11.81 4.24 -2.73
CA ALA A 193 -12.83 5.26 -2.66
C ALA A 193 -12.42 6.38 -1.71
N LEU A 194 -12.76 7.60 -2.09
CA LEU A 194 -12.59 8.81 -1.26
C LEU A 194 -13.97 9.38 -0.97
N LYS A 195 -14.20 9.75 0.30
CA LYS A 195 -15.47 10.33 0.76
C LYS A 195 -15.22 11.64 1.50
N ASP A 196 -16.27 12.40 1.65
CA ASP A 196 -16.30 13.66 2.41
C ASP A 196 -15.25 14.67 1.92
N SER A 197 -14.27 15.01 2.75
CA SER A 197 -13.15 15.92 2.48
C SER A 197 -11.78 15.22 2.60
N ALA A 198 -11.74 13.93 2.29
CA ALA A 198 -10.50 13.17 2.37
C ALA A 198 -9.45 13.67 1.37
N GLU A 199 -8.19 13.61 1.78
CA GLU A 199 -7.04 13.95 0.94
C GLU A 199 -6.24 12.68 0.61
N LYS A 200 -6.03 12.39 -0.66
CA LYS A 200 -5.16 11.29 -1.10
C LYS A 200 -4.04 11.82 -1.99
N LEU A 201 -2.83 11.35 -1.76
CA LEU A 201 -1.71 11.47 -2.66
C LEU A 201 -1.11 10.08 -2.92
N PHE A 202 -1.21 9.59 -4.13
CA PHE A 202 -0.57 8.37 -4.58
C PHE A 202 0.59 8.69 -5.53
N ARG A 203 1.74 8.09 -5.27
CA ARG A 203 2.92 8.14 -6.14
C ARG A 203 3.31 6.73 -6.53
N GLY A 204 3.28 6.44 -7.82
CA GLY A 204 3.75 5.17 -8.37
C GLY A 204 4.98 5.43 -9.26
N THR A 205 6.08 4.79 -8.97
CA THR A 205 7.31 4.93 -9.75
C THR A 205 7.79 3.58 -10.24
N ILE A 206 7.96 3.46 -11.54
CA ILE A 206 8.66 2.36 -12.21
C ILE A 206 9.98 2.92 -12.74
N ASP A 207 11.11 2.41 -12.25
CA ASP A 207 12.44 2.91 -12.60
C ASP A 207 13.27 1.81 -13.27
N PHE A 208 13.40 1.85 -14.59
CA PHE A 208 14.22 0.93 -15.37
C PHE A 208 15.66 1.43 -15.38
N LYS A 209 16.52 0.78 -14.60
CA LYS A 209 17.96 1.08 -14.54
C LYS A 209 18.67 0.58 -15.80
N GLN A 210 19.80 1.17 -16.10
CA GLN A 210 20.65 0.68 -17.20
C GLN A 210 21.04 -0.77 -16.98
N GLY A 211 20.79 -1.63 -17.96
CA GLY A 211 21.02 -3.08 -17.89
C GLY A 211 19.78 -3.91 -17.62
N ALA A 212 18.63 -3.30 -17.29
CA ALA A 212 17.35 -3.98 -17.01
C ALA A 212 16.60 -4.41 -18.28
N SER A 213 17.30 -4.90 -19.29
CA SER A 213 16.70 -5.25 -20.59
C SER A 213 15.60 -6.31 -20.50
N GLU A 214 14.61 -6.22 -21.37
CA GLU A 214 13.44 -7.11 -21.45
C GLU A 214 12.54 -7.05 -20.20
N SER A 215 12.64 -6.00 -19.39
CA SER A 215 11.81 -5.81 -18.20
C SER A 215 10.49 -5.12 -18.54
N GLU A 216 9.45 -5.41 -17.74
CA GLU A 216 8.12 -4.87 -17.91
C GLU A 216 7.56 -4.35 -16.56
N GLY A 217 6.98 -3.16 -16.58
CA GLY A 217 6.33 -2.56 -15.41
C GLY A 217 4.98 -1.95 -15.77
N ASN A 218 3.97 -2.24 -14.96
CA ASN A 218 2.62 -1.75 -15.13
C ASN A 218 2.10 -1.12 -13.84
N GLU A 219 1.53 0.09 -13.95
CA GLU A 219 0.85 0.79 -12.86
C GLU A 219 -0.59 1.10 -13.28
N GLN A 220 -1.55 0.80 -12.41
CA GLN A 220 -2.96 1.12 -12.62
C GLN A 220 -3.56 1.64 -11.32
N GLU A 221 -4.26 2.76 -11.40
CA GLU A 221 -5.10 3.26 -10.32
C GLU A 221 -6.57 3.36 -10.76
N ASN A 222 -7.50 2.93 -9.89
CA ASN A 222 -8.92 3.17 -10.03
C ASN A 222 -9.44 3.81 -8.74
N VAL A 223 -9.97 5.01 -8.82
CA VAL A 223 -10.50 5.73 -7.67
C VAL A 223 -11.92 6.21 -7.92
N ILE A 224 -12.78 6.07 -6.92
CA ILE A 224 -14.14 6.58 -6.93
C ILE A 224 -14.22 7.76 -5.95
N LEU A 225 -14.68 8.90 -6.45
CA LEU A 225 -14.87 10.11 -5.67
C LEU A 225 -16.34 10.19 -5.23
N LEU A 226 -16.57 10.23 -3.91
CA LEU A 226 -17.89 10.22 -3.28
C LEU A 226 -18.05 11.45 -2.34
N GLY A 227 -17.68 12.64 -2.84
CA GLY A 227 -17.75 13.90 -2.10
C GLY A 227 -17.28 15.08 -2.96
N GLU A 228 -17.66 16.27 -2.57
CA GLU A 228 -17.36 17.50 -3.34
C GLU A 228 -16.03 18.15 -2.95
N ASP A 229 -15.58 17.98 -1.69
CA ASP A 229 -14.38 18.62 -1.14
C ASP A 229 -13.15 17.71 -1.10
N ILE A 230 -13.14 16.66 -1.94
CA ILE A 230 -12.06 15.67 -2.00
C ILE A 230 -10.82 16.25 -2.69
N VAL A 231 -9.65 15.97 -2.11
CA VAL A 231 -8.35 16.22 -2.76
C VAL A 231 -7.74 14.90 -3.23
N ASN A 232 -7.83 14.63 -4.52
CA ASN A 232 -7.25 13.45 -5.16
C ASN A 232 -6.04 13.86 -6.01
N ARG A 233 -4.84 13.36 -5.65
CA ARG A 233 -3.62 13.57 -6.42
C ARG A 233 -2.98 12.24 -6.75
N THR A 234 -2.56 12.09 -8.01
CA THR A 234 -1.83 10.92 -8.50
C THR A 234 -0.61 11.37 -9.28
N VAL A 235 0.53 10.77 -8.99
CA VAL A 235 1.81 11.08 -9.63
C VAL A 235 2.43 9.78 -10.16
N PRO A 236 2.02 9.33 -11.36
CA PRO A 236 2.69 8.22 -12.02
C PRO A 236 4.04 8.69 -12.57
N LEU A 237 5.08 7.89 -12.40
CA LEU A 237 6.41 8.21 -12.85
C LEU A 237 7.09 6.97 -13.48
N ILE A 238 7.48 7.08 -14.73
CA ILE A 238 8.30 6.07 -15.41
C ILE A 238 9.67 6.70 -15.71
N LEU A 239 10.70 6.18 -15.04
CA LEU A 239 12.08 6.54 -15.28
C LEU A 239 12.71 5.44 -16.14
N CYS A 240 13.35 5.82 -17.24
CA CYS A 240 13.82 4.85 -18.23
C CYS A 240 15.26 5.17 -18.64
N ALA A 241 16.20 4.35 -18.15
CA ALA A 241 17.61 4.39 -18.55
C ALA A 241 18.01 3.18 -19.42
N GLU A 242 17.03 2.35 -19.83
CA GLU A 242 17.21 1.16 -20.68
C GLU A 242 16.23 1.21 -21.86
N GLU A 243 16.70 0.87 -23.07
CA GLU A 243 15.90 1.00 -24.29
C GLU A 243 14.91 -0.18 -24.50
N SER A 244 15.30 -1.39 -24.08
CA SER A 244 14.52 -2.62 -24.31
C SER A 244 13.62 -2.95 -23.12
N VAL A 245 12.65 -2.09 -22.82
CA VAL A 245 11.72 -2.26 -21.71
C VAL A 245 10.30 -1.85 -22.11
N VAL A 246 9.31 -2.31 -21.32
CA VAL A 246 7.91 -1.90 -21.46
C VAL A 246 7.42 -1.31 -20.16
N GLY A 247 7.01 -0.04 -20.18
CA GLY A 247 6.46 0.67 -19.04
C GLY A 247 5.09 1.25 -19.37
N ASN A 248 4.07 0.90 -18.57
CA ASN A 248 2.71 1.40 -18.74
C ASN A 248 2.21 2.00 -17.44
N HIS A 249 1.43 3.05 -17.54
CA HIS A 249 0.63 3.56 -16.43
C HIS A 249 -0.78 3.93 -16.89
N GLY A 250 -1.75 3.85 -15.97
CA GLY A 250 -3.12 4.24 -16.23
C GLY A 250 -3.82 4.69 -14.95
N ALA A 251 -4.74 5.63 -15.07
CA ALA A 251 -5.59 6.05 -13.97
C ALA A 251 -7.03 6.20 -14.44
N THR A 252 -7.95 5.64 -13.66
CA THR A 252 -9.39 5.83 -13.86
C THR A 252 -9.94 6.55 -12.64
N ILE A 253 -10.53 7.73 -12.85
CA ILE A 253 -11.17 8.51 -11.80
C ILE A 253 -12.64 8.55 -12.13
N GLY A 254 -13.47 7.95 -11.27
CA GLY A 254 -14.92 7.91 -11.40
C GLY A 254 -15.60 8.75 -10.32
N GLU A 255 -16.78 9.23 -10.62
CA GLU A 255 -17.67 9.91 -9.67
C GLU A 255 -19.03 9.20 -9.68
N LEU A 256 -19.78 9.35 -8.60
CA LEU A 256 -21.19 8.98 -8.58
C LEU A 256 -21.98 10.10 -9.23
N ASP A 257 -22.19 9.98 -10.54
CA ASP A 257 -22.94 10.98 -11.30
C ASP A 257 -24.45 10.97 -10.98
N ASP A 258 -25.15 12.02 -11.38
CA ASP A 258 -26.57 12.20 -11.10
C ASP A 258 -27.44 11.13 -11.80
N ASP A 259 -27.04 10.60 -12.93
CA ASP A 259 -27.77 9.56 -13.65
C ASP A 259 -27.72 8.23 -12.90
N LEU A 260 -26.52 7.87 -12.41
CA LEU A 260 -26.32 6.67 -11.60
C LEU A 260 -27.00 6.80 -10.24
N LEU A 261 -26.93 7.98 -9.62
CA LEU A 261 -27.63 8.25 -8.37
C LEU A 261 -29.14 8.15 -8.56
N PHE A 262 -29.70 8.77 -9.61
CA PHE A 262 -31.14 8.65 -9.94
C PHE A 262 -31.56 7.20 -10.15
N TYR A 263 -30.69 6.39 -10.78
CA TYR A 263 -30.95 4.96 -10.96
C TYR A 263 -31.07 4.23 -9.60
N PHE A 264 -30.18 4.51 -8.63
CA PHE A 264 -30.25 3.95 -7.29
C PHE A 264 -31.51 4.42 -6.55
N GLU A 265 -31.79 5.71 -6.55
CA GLU A 265 -32.95 6.31 -5.86
C GLU A 265 -34.28 5.80 -6.42
N SER A 266 -34.38 5.59 -7.75
CA SER A 266 -35.56 5.00 -8.37
C SER A 266 -35.88 3.58 -7.91
N ARG A 267 -34.88 2.91 -7.28
CA ARG A 267 -35.00 1.57 -6.68
C ARG A 267 -35.10 1.62 -5.16
N GLY A 268 -35.25 2.80 -4.57
CA GLY A 268 -35.37 2.99 -3.13
C GLY A 268 -34.03 2.94 -2.36
N ILE A 269 -32.91 3.07 -3.06
CA ILE A 269 -31.57 3.13 -2.47
C ILE A 269 -31.19 4.61 -2.37
N ASP A 270 -31.03 5.11 -1.15
CA ASP A 270 -30.61 6.50 -0.93
C ASP A 270 -29.14 6.75 -1.28
N ARG A 271 -28.76 8.01 -1.44
CA ARG A 271 -27.39 8.42 -1.80
C ARG A 271 -26.34 7.81 -0.87
N LYS A 272 -26.52 7.87 0.45
CA LYS A 272 -25.56 7.33 1.43
C LYS A 272 -25.34 5.83 1.24
N THR A 273 -26.43 5.11 1.03
CA THR A 273 -26.38 3.66 0.78
C THR A 273 -25.68 3.35 -0.55
N ALA A 274 -25.96 4.10 -1.61
CA ALA A 274 -25.31 3.96 -2.91
C ALA A 274 -23.79 4.21 -2.81
N GLU A 275 -23.37 5.28 -2.16
CA GLU A 275 -21.96 5.60 -1.89
C GLU A 275 -21.25 4.47 -1.13
N ASN A 276 -21.86 3.94 -0.08
CA ASN A 276 -21.31 2.83 0.68
C ASN A 276 -21.20 1.55 -0.16
N MET A 277 -22.17 1.26 -1.02
CA MET A 277 -22.11 0.13 -1.95
C MET A 277 -20.95 0.28 -2.95
N MET A 278 -20.74 1.47 -3.49
CA MET A 278 -19.65 1.76 -4.43
C MET A 278 -18.29 1.67 -3.73
N ALA A 279 -18.15 2.24 -2.54
CA ALA A 279 -16.93 2.15 -1.74
C ALA A 279 -16.58 0.69 -1.39
N ARG A 280 -17.60 -0.11 -1.02
CA ARG A 280 -17.43 -1.54 -0.77
C ARG A 280 -16.94 -2.29 -2.02
N ALA A 281 -17.58 -2.04 -3.17
CA ALA A 281 -17.22 -2.69 -4.42
C ALA A 281 -15.76 -2.45 -4.83
N ALA A 282 -15.21 -1.26 -4.55
CA ALA A 282 -13.82 -0.93 -4.81
C ALA A 282 -12.83 -1.81 -4.02
N LEU A 283 -13.21 -2.26 -2.81
CA LEU A 283 -12.35 -3.06 -1.93
C LEU A 283 -12.61 -4.57 -2.00
N ASP A 284 -13.79 -4.99 -2.47
CA ASP A 284 -14.21 -6.40 -2.51
C ASP A 284 -13.20 -7.30 -3.24
N ARG A 285 -12.60 -6.81 -4.34
CA ARG A 285 -11.61 -7.57 -5.09
C ARG A 285 -10.40 -7.91 -4.23
N LEU A 286 -9.88 -6.93 -3.49
CA LEU A 286 -8.68 -7.09 -2.67
C LEU A 286 -8.93 -7.96 -1.45
N ILE A 287 -10.07 -7.78 -0.80
CA ILE A 287 -10.44 -8.61 0.36
C ILE A 287 -10.52 -10.08 -0.03
N ARG A 288 -11.00 -10.38 -1.24
CA ARG A 288 -11.03 -11.76 -1.78
C ARG A 288 -9.65 -12.35 -2.09
N LEU A 289 -8.61 -11.53 -2.24
CA LEU A 289 -7.22 -12.01 -2.38
C LEU A 289 -6.65 -12.56 -1.05
N ILE A 290 -7.33 -12.33 0.09
CA ILE A 290 -6.92 -12.87 1.38
C ILE A 290 -7.39 -14.32 1.49
N ASP A 291 -6.47 -15.28 1.40
CA ASP A 291 -6.78 -16.71 1.46
C ASP A 291 -7.20 -17.16 2.86
N ASP A 292 -6.70 -16.50 3.90
CA ASP A 292 -7.04 -16.79 5.30
C ASP A 292 -8.45 -16.29 5.63
N GLU A 293 -9.38 -17.23 5.87
CA GLU A 293 -10.78 -16.93 6.12
C GLU A 293 -11.00 -16.03 7.34
N THR A 294 -10.29 -16.27 8.44
CA THR A 294 -10.42 -15.47 9.67
C THR A 294 -9.97 -14.02 9.46
N VAL A 295 -8.88 -13.84 8.71
CA VAL A 295 -8.35 -12.50 8.38
C VAL A 295 -9.26 -11.80 7.39
N ARG A 296 -9.79 -12.52 6.38
CA ARG A 296 -10.75 -11.99 5.43
C ARG A 296 -12.03 -11.51 6.11
N GLU A 297 -12.63 -12.32 6.97
CA GLU A 297 -13.82 -11.95 7.77
C GLU A 297 -13.54 -10.73 8.66
N THR A 298 -12.32 -10.62 9.20
CA THR A 298 -11.91 -9.46 10.00
C THR A 298 -11.85 -8.21 9.15
N ALA A 299 -11.26 -8.28 7.95
CA ALA A 299 -11.20 -7.14 7.02
C ALA A 299 -12.60 -6.72 6.55
N GLU A 300 -13.48 -7.68 6.22
CA GLU A 300 -14.88 -7.43 5.88
C GLU A 300 -15.63 -6.70 7.00
N ARG A 301 -15.52 -7.19 8.24
CA ARG A 301 -16.13 -6.55 9.40
C ARG A 301 -15.60 -5.13 9.64
N GLN A 302 -14.30 -4.92 9.52
CA GLN A 302 -13.70 -3.58 9.66
C GLN A 302 -14.19 -2.63 8.58
N LEU A 303 -14.32 -3.11 7.34
CA LEU A 303 -14.88 -2.32 6.25
C LEU A 303 -16.34 -1.92 6.56
N GLU A 304 -17.17 -2.84 7.03
CA GLU A 304 -18.53 -2.53 7.43
C GLU A 304 -18.59 -1.50 8.57
N GLU A 305 -17.77 -1.65 9.61
CA GLU A 305 -17.68 -0.69 10.71
C GLU A 305 -17.33 0.72 10.22
N VAL A 306 -16.43 0.83 9.25
CA VAL A 306 -16.00 2.10 8.67
C VAL A 306 -17.09 2.71 7.78
N LEU A 307 -17.84 1.90 7.03
CA LEU A 307 -18.90 2.36 6.13
C LEU A 307 -20.18 2.82 6.88
N VAL A 308 -20.49 2.20 8.02
CA VAL A 308 -21.73 2.50 8.77
C VAL A 308 -21.57 3.68 9.72
N SER A 309 -20.39 3.99 10.15
CA SER A 309 -20.06 5.04 11.12
C SER A 309 -19.81 6.39 10.47
#